data_ea1ff4d6a3c40531e084dcc16ded5d54
#
_entry.id   ea1ff4d6a3c40531e084dcc16ded5d54
#
_cell.length_a   1.000
_cell.length_b   1.000
_cell.length_c   1.000
_cell.angle_alpha   90.00
_cell.angle_beta   90.00
_cell.angle_gamma   90.00
#
_symmetry.space_group_name_H-M   'P 1'
#
loop_
_entity.id
_entity.type
_entity.pdbx_description
1 polymer ?
#
loop_
_entity_poly.entity_id
_entity_poly.type
_entity_poly.pdbx_seq_one_letter_code
_entity_poly.pdbx_strand_id
1 'polypeptide(L)'
;MKRRQFITFLALPNAGWPQDLRVQGSDWVHLIVTLIGMAYLLSSNSSLSQELVSQGKDAASEQQVFNNACRTCHTIKEGDNRQGPNLYKIIGRKAGSLPDYNYSSAMKGAGLVWDEEKLERFIANPDEVVPGNNMKPYSGLASTDDRKKVVAFLLSATTGRP
;
A
#
# COMPACT_ATOMS: atom_id res chain seq x y z
N MET A 1 -23.47 -53.30 -40.87
CA MET A 1 -24.92 -53.05 -41.02
C MET A 1 -25.42 -52.25 -39.84
N LYS A 2 -25.62 -50.94 -40.00
CA LYS A 2 -26.12 -50.04 -38.94
C LYS A 2 -27.60 -49.80 -39.18
N ARG A 3 -28.44 -50.26 -38.27
CA ARG A 3 -29.89 -50.02 -38.31
C ARG A 3 -30.13 -48.54 -37.85
N ARG A 4 -30.75 -47.75 -38.73
CA ARG A 4 -31.30 -46.39 -38.37
C ARG A 4 -32.66 -46.64 -37.76
N GLN A 5 -32.84 -46.18 -36.53
CA GLN A 5 -34.15 -46.11 -35.90
C GLN A 5 -34.77 -44.75 -36.22
N PHE A 6 -35.94 -44.76 -36.84
CA PHE A 6 -36.76 -43.60 -37.09
C PHE A 6 -37.59 -43.35 -35.81
N ILE A 7 -37.38 -42.22 -35.21
CA ILE A 7 -38.26 -41.75 -34.10
C ILE A 7 -39.43 -41.01 -34.73
N THR A 8 -40.62 -41.61 -34.63
CA THR A 8 -41.87 -41.02 -35.06
C THR A 8 -42.34 -40.01 -33.99
N PHE A 9 -42.35 -38.74 -34.33
CA PHE A 9 -42.94 -37.72 -33.47
C PHE A 9 -44.48 -37.82 -33.57
N LEU A 10 -45.08 -38.24 -32.47
CA LEU A 10 -46.53 -38.14 -32.26
C LEU A 10 -46.89 -36.68 -31.93
N ALA A 11 -47.62 -36.04 -32.84
CA ALA A 11 -48.18 -34.73 -32.60
C ALA A 11 -49.26 -34.80 -31.53
N LEU A 12 -49.06 -34.14 -30.41
CA LEU A 12 -50.07 -33.95 -29.38
C LEU A 12 -51.04 -32.82 -29.79
N PRO A 13 -52.36 -32.94 -29.51
CA PRO A 13 -53.33 -31.92 -29.87
C PRO A 13 -53.20 -30.70 -29.00
N ASN A 14 -53.47 -29.52 -29.59
CA ASN A 14 -53.52 -28.20 -29.00
C ASN A 14 -54.29 -28.17 -27.65
N ALA A 15 -53.55 -28.20 -26.54
CA ALA A 15 -54.01 -27.75 -25.25
C ALA A 15 -53.87 -26.24 -25.21
N GLY A 16 -54.99 -25.52 -25.25
CA GLY A 16 -55.02 -24.06 -25.19
C GLY A 16 -54.31 -23.54 -23.93
N TRP A 17 -53.27 -22.79 -24.14
CA TRP A 17 -52.60 -22.06 -23.05
C TRP A 17 -53.47 -20.91 -22.59
N PRO A 18 -53.62 -20.67 -21.27
CA PRO A 18 -54.35 -19.53 -20.78
C PRO A 18 -53.67 -18.24 -21.26
N GLN A 19 -54.48 -17.36 -21.86
CA GLN A 19 -54.05 -16.12 -22.53
C GLN A 19 -53.62 -14.99 -21.58
N ASP A 20 -53.62 -15.25 -20.27
CA ASP A 20 -53.41 -14.22 -19.24
C ASP A 20 -51.98 -13.97 -18.79
N LEU A 21 -51.00 -14.62 -19.42
CA LEU A 21 -49.57 -14.35 -19.17
C LEU A 21 -48.88 -13.63 -20.31
N ARG A 22 -49.57 -12.65 -20.92
CA ARG A 22 -48.89 -11.67 -21.76
C ARG A 22 -48.21 -10.62 -20.86
N VAL A 23 -47.11 -10.97 -20.23
CA VAL A 23 -46.17 -10.00 -19.68
C VAL A 23 -45.67 -9.18 -20.88
N GLN A 24 -46.06 -7.92 -20.97
CA GLN A 24 -45.63 -7.03 -22.03
C GLN A 24 -44.12 -6.91 -21.95
N GLY A 25 -43.43 -7.10 -23.08
CA GLY A 25 -41.96 -7.20 -23.17
C GLY A 25 -41.15 -5.99 -22.71
N SER A 26 -41.83 -4.95 -22.20
CA SER A 26 -41.19 -3.77 -21.60
C SER A 26 -40.76 -3.97 -20.14
N ASP A 27 -41.45 -4.85 -19.40
CA ASP A 27 -41.23 -4.97 -17.96
C ASP A 27 -39.95 -5.77 -17.62
N TRP A 28 -39.62 -6.69 -18.48
CA TRP A 28 -38.36 -7.50 -18.34
C TRP A 28 -37.10 -6.65 -18.52
N VAL A 29 -37.15 -5.68 -19.43
CA VAL A 29 -36.01 -4.79 -19.69
C VAL A 29 -35.74 -3.89 -18.49
N HIS A 30 -36.80 -3.34 -17.86
CA HIS A 30 -36.68 -2.53 -16.67
C HIS A 30 -36.16 -3.33 -15.46
N LEU A 31 -36.64 -4.57 -15.27
CA LEU A 31 -36.16 -5.46 -14.22
C LEU A 31 -34.68 -5.85 -14.39
N ILE A 32 -34.27 -6.16 -15.62
CA ILE A 32 -32.87 -6.51 -15.93
C ILE A 32 -31.97 -5.29 -15.74
N VAL A 33 -32.36 -4.10 -16.22
CA VAL A 33 -31.57 -2.88 -16.08
C VAL A 33 -31.44 -2.47 -14.61
N THR A 34 -32.51 -2.59 -13.80
CA THR A 34 -32.43 -2.29 -12.35
C THR A 34 -31.59 -3.30 -11.58
N LEU A 35 -31.65 -4.59 -11.91
CA LEU A 35 -30.82 -5.63 -11.28
C LEU A 35 -29.35 -5.48 -11.65
N ILE A 36 -29.04 -5.16 -12.91
CA ILE A 36 -27.66 -4.89 -13.36
C ILE A 36 -27.14 -3.61 -12.70
N GLY A 37 -27.93 -2.54 -12.66
CA GLY A 37 -27.56 -1.29 -12.01
C GLY A 37 -27.26 -1.46 -10.51
N MET A 38 -28.06 -2.27 -9.81
CA MET A 38 -27.87 -2.56 -8.38
C MET A 38 -26.63 -3.44 -8.13
N ALA A 39 -26.33 -4.37 -9.03
CA ALA A 39 -25.11 -5.19 -8.96
C ALA A 39 -23.83 -4.34 -9.18
N TYR A 40 -23.87 -3.36 -10.07
CA TYR A 40 -22.74 -2.43 -10.29
C TYR A 40 -22.48 -1.53 -9.08
N LEU A 41 -23.51 -1.06 -8.38
CA LEU A 41 -23.36 -0.23 -7.18
C LEU A 41 -22.82 -1.03 -5.98
N LEU A 42 -23.11 -2.31 -5.88
CA LEU A 42 -22.60 -3.18 -4.82
C LEU A 42 -21.14 -3.61 -5.06
N SER A 43 -20.71 -3.73 -6.32
CA SER A 43 -19.33 -4.11 -6.67
C SER A 43 -18.30 -3.00 -6.42
N SER A 44 -18.70 -1.72 -6.53
CA SER A 44 -17.78 -0.60 -6.34
C SER A 44 -17.38 -0.36 -4.87
N ASN A 45 -18.21 -0.74 -3.91
CA ASN A 45 -17.91 -0.55 -2.49
C ASN A 45 -16.92 -1.58 -1.91
N SER A 46 -16.86 -2.78 -2.48
CA SER A 46 -15.93 -3.82 -2.02
C SER A 46 -14.47 -3.52 -2.35
N SER A 47 -14.20 -2.89 -3.48
CA SER A 47 -12.83 -2.54 -3.89
C SER A 47 -12.21 -1.48 -2.98
N LEU A 48 -12.96 -0.44 -2.64
CA LEU A 48 -12.50 0.64 -1.73
C LEU A 48 -12.21 0.12 -0.31
N SER A 49 -13.05 -0.79 0.18
CA SER A 49 -12.85 -1.38 1.51
C SER A 49 -11.62 -2.27 1.58
N GLN A 50 -11.32 -3.02 0.52
CA GLN A 50 -10.13 -3.87 0.45
C GLN A 50 -8.85 -3.05 0.33
N GLU A 51 -8.88 -1.95 -0.41
CA GLU A 51 -7.73 -1.05 -0.55
C GLU A 51 -7.38 -0.36 0.77
N LEU A 52 -8.38 0.14 1.51
CA LEU A 52 -8.16 0.74 2.82
C LEU A 52 -7.59 -0.25 3.84
N VAL A 53 -8.04 -1.50 3.82
CA VAL A 53 -7.50 -2.56 4.70
C VAL A 53 -6.06 -2.92 4.34
N SER A 54 -5.71 -2.96 3.04
CA SER A 54 -4.34 -3.25 2.62
C SER A 54 -3.39 -2.12 3.02
N GLN A 55 -3.75 -0.86 2.78
CA GLN A 55 -2.96 0.31 3.18
C GLN A 55 -2.72 0.36 4.70
N GLY A 56 -3.73 0.02 5.51
CA GLY A 56 -3.58 -0.06 6.96
C GLY A 56 -2.60 -1.14 7.41
N LYS A 57 -2.55 -2.29 6.74
CA LYS A 57 -1.59 -3.36 7.01
C LYS A 57 -0.17 -2.98 6.63
N ASP A 58 -0.01 -2.30 5.49
CA ASP A 58 1.29 -1.85 5.02
C ASP A 58 1.87 -0.80 5.95
N ALA A 59 1.09 0.20 6.35
CA ALA A 59 1.50 1.22 7.31
C ALA A 59 1.89 0.63 8.67
N ALA A 60 1.14 -0.34 9.18
CA ALA A 60 1.48 -1.04 10.42
C ALA A 60 2.79 -1.85 10.28
N SER A 61 3.00 -2.48 9.13
CA SER A 61 4.22 -3.22 8.80
C SER A 61 5.43 -2.29 8.70
N GLU A 62 5.31 -1.15 8.05
CA GLU A 62 6.33 -0.10 7.92
C GLU A 62 6.76 0.43 9.30
N GLN A 63 5.78 0.80 10.12
CA GLN A 63 6.02 1.25 11.49
C GLN A 63 6.70 0.18 12.35
N GLN A 64 6.32 -1.09 12.19
CA GLN A 64 6.92 -2.20 12.92
C GLN A 64 8.40 -2.35 12.60
N VAL A 65 8.78 -2.28 11.32
CA VAL A 65 10.20 -2.36 10.91
C VAL A 65 10.99 -1.17 11.48
N PHE A 66 10.45 0.05 11.38
CA PHE A 66 11.08 1.23 11.99
C PHE A 66 11.27 1.06 13.49
N ASN A 67 10.26 0.57 14.20
CA ASN A 67 10.34 0.35 15.64
C ASN A 67 11.43 -0.66 16.01
N ASN A 68 11.60 -1.71 15.23
CA ASN A 68 12.59 -2.75 15.50
C ASN A 68 14.02 -2.30 15.18
N ALA A 69 14.21 -1.56 14.09
CA ALA A 69 15.55 -1.24 13.58
C ALA A 69 16.07 0.15 14.00
N CYS A 70 15.18 1.12 14.24
CA CYS A 70 15.57 2.53 14.34
C CYS A 70 15.16 3.21 15.65
N ARG A 71 14.02 2.82 16.24
CA ARG A 71 13.40 3.53 17.35
C ARG A 71 14.23 3.61 18.62
N THR A 72 15.14 2.67 18.82
CA THR A 72 16.04 2.69 20.00
C THR A 72 16.86 3.97 20.05
N CYS A 73 17.34 4.43 18.89
CA CYS A 73 18.22 5.58 18.77
C CYS A 73 17.53 6.82 18.20
N HIS A 74 16.43 6.68 17.45
CA HIS A 74 15.77 7.77 16.74
C HIS A 74 14.30 7.90 17.12
N THR A 75 13.75 9.11 16.92
CA THR A 75 12.31 9.38 16.97
C THR A 75 11.86 10.06 15.69
N ILE A 76 10.55 10.11 15.46
CA ILE A 76 9.91 10.90 14.41
C ILE A 76 9.27 12.20 14.96
N LYS A 77 9.46 12.48 16.24
CA LYS A 77 8.92 13.67 16.89
C LYS A 77 9.91 14.83 16.76
N GLU A 78 9.41 16.00 16.34
CA GLU A 78 10.22 17.22 16.22
C GLU A 78 10.88 17.59 17.55
N GLY A 79 12.17 17.93 17.51
CA GLY A 79 12.94 18.35 18.68
C GLY A 79 13.30 17.23 19.66
N ASP A 80 12.76 16.02 19.51
CA ASP A 80 13.07 14.89 20.38
C ASP A 80 14.30 14.12 19.87
N ASN A 81 15.49 14.63 20.16
CA ASN A 81 16.75 13.95 19.88
C ASN A 81 17.06 12.94 21.00
N ARG A 82 17.56 11.77 20.61
CA ARG A 82 18.00 10.71 21.53
C ARG A 82 19.48 10.41 21.30
N GLN A 83 19.86 9.14 21.28
CA GLN A 83 21.20 8.72 20.88
C GLN A 83 21.50 9.15 19.43
N GLY A 84 20.50 9.09 18.56
CA GLY A 84 20.52 9.66 17.21
C GLY A 84 19.63 10.90 17.11
N PRO A 85 19.77 11.67 16.01
CA PRO A 85 18.92 12.82 15.76
C PRO A 85 17.46 12.40 15.50
N ASN A 86 16.51 13.30 15.76
CA ASN A 86 15.13 13.04 15.34
C ASN A 86 15.03 13.00 13.81
N LEU A 87 14.14 12.14 13.33
CA LEU A 87 13.92 11.93 11.90
C LEU A 87 12.64 12.64 11.39
N TYR A 88 12.09 13.57 12.19
CA TYR A 88 10.94 14.37 11.78
C TYR A 88 11.27 15.14 10.52
N LYS A 89 10.47 14.97 9.46
CA LYS A 89 10.68 15.59 8.14
C LYS A 89 12.12 15.39 7.60
N ILE A 90 12.63 14.18 7.68
CA ILE A 90 13.97 13.87 7.21
C ILE A 90 14.11 13.99 5.69
N ILE A 91 13.06 13.65 4.93
CA ILE A 91 13.04 13.81 3.48
C ILE A 91 13.12 15.31 3.14
N GLY A 92 14.04 15.68 2.26
CA GLY A 92 14.33 17.07 1.90
C GLY A 92 15.24 17.81 2.88
N ARG A 93 15.63 17.19 4.01
CA ARG A 93 16.51 17.81 5.00
C ARG A 93 17.98 17.64 4.63
N LYS A 94 18.78 18.69 4.80
CA LYS A 94 20.23 18.63 4.62
C LYS A 94 20.86 17.76 5.71
N ALA A 95 21.83 16.93 5.35
CA ALA A 95 22.58 16.11 6.30
C ALA A 95 23.31 17.01 7.32
N GLY A 96 23.30 16.57 8.58
CA GLY A 96 23.99 17.29 9.65
C GLY A 96 23.43 18.66 10.01
N SER A 97 22.17 18.99 9.62
CA SER A 97 21.64 20.36 9.71
C SER A 97 20.83 20.68 10.98
N LEU A 98 20.48 19.70 11.83
CA LEU A 98 19.77 20.02 13.08
C LEU A 98 20.71 20.76 14.04
N PRO A 99 20.33 21.96 14.50
CA PRO A 99 21.21 22.77 15.36
C PRO A 99 21.43 22.13 16.74
N ASP A 100 20.42 21.43 17.24
CA ASP A 100 20.40 20.86 18.60
C ASP A 100 20.91 19.43 18.68
N TYR A 101 21.63 18.96 17.64
CA TYR A 101 22.23 17.63 17.62
C TYR A 101 23.71 17.68 17.24
N ASN A 102 24.54 16.97 17.99
CA ASN A 102 25.99 16.93 17.76
C ASN A 102 26.38 15.88 16.74
N TYR A 103 26.29 16.23 15.45
CA TYR A 103 26.74 15.39 14.35
C TYR A 103 28.25 15.28 14.26
N SER A 104 28.75 14.17 13.67
CA SER A 104 30.15 14.07 13.24
C SER A 104 30.49 15.16 12.20
N SER A 105 31.79 15.51 12.12
CA SER A 105 32.28 16.42 11.08
C SER A 105 31.98 15.90 9.68
N ALA A 106 32.08 14.57 9.50
CA ALA A 106 31.74 13.91 8.25
C ALA A 106 30.26 14.14 7.84
N MET A 107 29.34 13.99 8.80
CA MET A 107 27.92 14.21 8.53
C MET A 107 27.61 15.69 8.24
N LYS A 108 28.22 16.61 8.94
CA LYS A 108 28.07 18.06 8.70
C LYS A 108 28.65 18.47 7.33
N GLY A 109 29.75 17.84 6.94
CA GLY A 109 30.44 18.11 5.66
C GLY A 109 29.96 17.29 4.48
N ALA A 110 29.00 16.37 4.66
CA ALA A 110 28.56 15.45 3.60
C ALA A 110 27.95 16.13 2.37
N GLY A 111 27.43 17.36 2.51
CA GLY A 111 26.91 18.15 1.39
C GLY A 111 25.65 17.59 0.74
N LEU A 112 25.03 16.56 1.29
CA LEU A 112 23.86 15.89 0.72
C LEU A 112 22.55 16.36 1.36
N VAL A 113 21.47 16.26 0.59
CA VAL A 113 20.10 16.41 1.04
C VAL A 113 19.47 15.01 0.98
N TRP A 114 18.80 14.64 2.06
CA TRP A 114 18.16 13.35 2.17
C TRP A 114 16.95 13.25 1.26
N ASP A 115 16.96 12.27 0.38
CA ASP A 115 15.84 11.76 -0.39
C ASP A 115 15.65 10.27 -0.10
N GLU A 116 14.65 9.66 -0.70
CA GLU A 116 14.31 8.24 -0.46
C GLU A 116 15.47 7.32 -0.86
N GLU A 117 16.09 7.55 -2.01
CA GLU A 117 17.21 6.74 -2.50
C GLU A 117 18.44 6.82 -1.58
N LYS A 118 18.83 8.06 -1.20
CA LYS A 118 19.97 8.26 -0.31
C LYS A 118 19.72 7.70 1.08
N LEU A 119 18.50 7.82 1.59
CA LEU A 119 18.14 7.18 2.87
C LEU A 119 18.19 5.66 2.76
N GLU A 120 17.66 5.06 1.70
CA GLU A 120 17.73 3.61 1.52
C GLU A 120 19.19 3.12 1.49
N ARG A 121 20.06 3.80 0.76
CA ARG A 121 21.49 3.48 0.71
C ARG A 121 22.19 3.68 2.05
N PHE A 122 21.90 4.78 2.74
CA PHE A 122 22.49 5.07 4.05
C PHE A 122 22.03 4.04 5.10
N ILE A 123 20.74 3.64 5.08
CA ILE A 123 20.23 2.57 5.96
C ILE A 123 20.88 1.22 5.63
N ALA A 124 21.21 0.97 4.36
CA ALA A 124 21.91 -0.26 3.97
C ALA A 124 23.34 -0.31 4.48
N ASN A 125 24.08 0.78 4.34
CA ASN A 125 25.48 0.89 4.78
C ASN A 125 25.84 2.37 5.03
N PRO A 126 25.76 2.84 6.28
CA PRO A 126 26.06 4.24 6.60
C PRO A 126 27.48 4.66 6.25
N ASP A 127 28.45 3.77 6.38
CA ASP A 127 29.87 4.08 6.13
C ASP A 127 30.20 4.22 4.64
N GLU A 128 29.41 3.59 3.77
CA GLU A 128 29.54 3.75 2.33
C GLU A 128 29.07 5.12 1.86
N VAL A 129 27.98 5.64 2.46
CA VAL A 129 27.38 6.91 2.04
C VAL A 129 28.04 8.10 2.71
N VAL A 130 28.36 7.99 4.01
CA VAL A 130 29.04 9.03 4.80
C VAL A 130 30.14 8.39 5.65
N PRO A 131 31.31 8.15 5.08
CA PRO A 131 32.45 7.64 5.85
C PRO A 131 32.78 8.55 7.03
N GLY A 132 32.90 7.98 8.23
CA GLY A 132 33.13 8.75 9.46
C GLY A 132 31.85 9.32 10.10
N ASN A 133 30.69 8.79 9.73
CA ASN A 133 29.46 9.03 10.48
C ASN A 133 29.54 8.42 11.89
N ASN A 134 28.72 8.94 12.82
CA ASN A 134 28.65 8.44 14.21
C ASN A 134 27.46 7.51 14.47
N MET A 135 26.82 6.95 13.43
CA MET A 135 25.69 6.02 13.57
C MET A 135 26.18 4.62 13.97
N LYS A 136 26.82 4.53 15.11
CA LYS A 136 27.40 3.29 15.66
C LYS A 136 26.61 2.86 16.92
N PRO A 137 26.47 1.56 17.18
CA PRO A 137 27.06 0.40 16.51
C PRO A 137 26.23 -0.14 15.30
N TYR A 138 25.35 0.67 14.71
CA TYR A 138 24.51 0.24 13.59
C TYR A 138 25.39 -0.09 12.36
N SER A 139 25.24 -1.31 11.85
CA SER A 139 26.03 -1.83 10.72
C SER A 139 25.26 -1.88 9.40
N GLY A 140 24.00 -1.52 9.40
CA GLY A 140 23.12 -1.54 8.23
C GLY A 140 21.96 -2.54 8.34
N LEU A 141 20.93 -2.33 7.53
CA LEU A 141 19.76 -3.19 7.37
C LEU A 141 19.86 -3.93 6.04
N ALA A 142 20.14 -5.25 6.10
CA ALA A 142 20.43 -6.05 4.91
C ALA A 142 19.20 -6.20 3.97
N SER A 143 18.00 -6.38 4.54
CA SER A 143 16.77 -6.58 3.79
C SER A 143 16.36 -5.33 3.01
N THR A 144 16.31 -5.43 1.68
CA THR A 144 15.84 -4.35 0.81
C THR A 144 14.39 -3.98 1.09
N ASP A 145 13.53 -4.97 1.32
CA ASP A 145 12.12 -4.74 1.62
C ASP A 145 11.93 -4.00 2.94
N ASP A 146 12.72 -4.33 3.97
CA ASP A 146 12.67 -3.62 5.24
C ASP A 146 13.19 -2.19 5.13
N ARG A 147 14.24 -1.95 4.33
CA ARG A 147 14.71 -0.59 4.06
C ARG A 147 13.64 0.27 3.39
N LYS A 148 12.97 -0.27 2.36
CA LYS A 148 11.85 0.40 1.69
C LYS A 148 10.71 0.72 2.66
N LYS A 149 10.36 -0.21 3.54
CA LYS A 149 9.37 0.01 4.59
C LYS A 149 9.76 1.13 5.54
N VAL A 150 11.02 1.18 5.98
CA VAL A 150 11.51 2.28 6.82
C VAL A 150 11.41 3.62 6.10
N VAL A 151 11.83 3.68 4.83
CA VAL A 151 11.75 4.92 4.04
C VAL A 151 10.31 5.35 3.82
N ALA A 152 9.41 4.44 3.49
CA ALA A 152 7.97 4.71 3.34
C ALA A 152 7.35 5.23 4.64
N PHE A 153 7.68 4.64 5.78
CA PHE A 153 7.26 5.13 7.09
C PHE A 153 7.75 6.56 7.37
N LEU A 154 9.01 6.86 7.09
CA LEU A 154 9.58 8.20 7.27
C LEU A 154 8.94 9.23 6.34
N LEU A 155 8.60 8.84 5.12
CA LEU A 155 7.89 9.69 4.16
C LEU A 155 6.46 9.98 4.65
N SER A 156 5.73 8.97 5.10
CA SER A 156 4.36 9.15 5.63
C SER A 156 4.35 10.04 6.88
N ALA A 157 5.28 9.85 7.80
CA ALA A 157 5.45 10.67 8.98
C ALA A 157 5.80 12.14 8.65
N THR A 158 6.40 12.39 7.49
CA THR A 158 6.71 13.75 6.99
C THR A 158 5.48 14.44 6.40
N THR A 159 4.61 13.68 5.73
CA THR A 159 3.45 14.21 5.00
C THR A 159 2.18 14.29 5.83
N GLY A 160 2.21 13.82 7.09
CA GLY A 160 1.03 13.77 7.97
C GLY A 160 -0.03 12.77 7.48
N ARG A 161 0.34 11.80 6.65
CA ARG A 161 -0.55 10.71 6.27
C ARG A 161 -0.62 9.73 7.44
N PRO A 162 -1.83 9.44 7.96
CA PRO A 162 -2.04 8.52 9.08
C PRO A 162 -1.66 7.09 8.69
#